data_fe4efdad50e72ff6f588b11bf1f06fcd
#
_entry.id   fe4efdad50e72ff6f588b11bf1f06fcd
#
_cell.length_a   1.000
_cell.length_b   1.000
_cell.length_c   1.000
_cell.angle_alpha   90.00
_cell.angle_beta   90.00
_cell.angle_gamma   90.00
#
_symmetry.space_group_name_H-M   'P 1'
#
loop_
_entity.id
_entity.type
_entity.pdbx_description
1 polymer ?
#
loop_
_entity_poly.entity_id
_entity_poly.type
_entity_poly.pdbx_seq_one_letter_code
_entity_poly.pdbx_strand_id
1 'polypeptide(L)'
;MVKIISDSTSDLTKELIDKLDISVIPLHILLGNDEYRDGIDITPDKIYEWADENKTTPKTSAVSIDDTIEMFKCVLEEDRDIVAFAISEDMSTTANVFRLAARELEAEDRIHVIDSENLSTGIGHLVVEAAVMAGKGMSAADIEKNILELRPRVRARFVVDTLTYLHRGGRCSGLAAMAGGVLKLHPRIEVNNGKMNPGKKYRGRMKNVVLDYVKDMEEDLKKAKKDRVFITHSGCDKEIVDEVKNYLKQLDVFDEIYETRAGGVISSHCGPGTLGVLFIAGE
;
A
#
# COMPACT_ATOMS: atom_id res chain seq x y z
N MET A 1 16.09 -1.23 -21.29
CA MET A 1 15.39 -0.32 -20.33
C MET A 1 14.68 -1.15 -19.29
N VAL A 2 14.49 -0.63 -18.08
CA VAL A 2 13.82 -1.39 -16.99
C VAL A 2 12.33 -1.03 -16.94
N LYS A 3 11.47 -2.03 -16.80
CA LYS A 3 10.03 -1.88 -16.51
C LYS A 3 9.78 -2.06 -15.02
N ILE A 4 9.05 -1.12 -14.46
CA ILE A 4 8.60 -1.21 -13.07
C ILE A 4 7.17 -1.78 -13.06
N ILE A 5 6.99 -2.84 -12.29
CA ILE A 5 5.71 -3.51 -12.09
C ILE A 5 5.39 -3.49 -10.59
N SER A 6 4.14 -3.25 -10.24
CA SER A 6 3.66 -3.37 -8.87
C SER A 6 2.40 -4.22 -8.84
N ASP A 7 2.12 -4.84 -7.72
CA ASP A 7 0.78 -5.34 -7.48
C ASP A 7 -0.21 -4.18 -7.18
N SER A 8 -1.51 -4.46 -7.20
CA SER A 8 -2.55 -3.43 -7.03
C SER A 8 -2.55 -2.76 -5.66
N THR A 9 -1.89 -3.36 -4.67
CA THR A 9 -1.89 -2.83 -3.31
C THR A 9 -0.95 -1.64 -3.10
N SER A 10 -0.25 -1.17 -4.14
CA SER A 10 0.56 0.06 -4.06
C SER A 10 -0.26 1.35 -3.91
N ASP A 11 -1.56 1.29 -4.20
CA ASP A 11 -2.52 2.39 -4.09
C ASP A 11 -2.09 3.71 -4.78
N LEU A 12 -1.24 3.60 -5.81
CA LEU A 12 -0.81 4.74 -6.61
C LEU A 12 -1.97 5.26 -7.45
N THR A 13 -2.02 6.59 -7.63
CA THR A 13 -3.00 7.18 -8.54
C THR A 13 -2.71 6.80 -9.99
N LYS A 14 -3.79 6.74 -10.79
CA LYS A 14 -3.65 6.50 -12.24
C LYS A 14 -2.70 7.50 -12.90
N GLU A 15 -2.71 8.75 -12.46
CA GLU A 15 -1.81 9.79 -12.98
C GLU A 15 -0.33 9.44 -12.76
N LEU A 16 0.03 8.97 -11.55
CA LEU A 16 1.40 8.54 -11.25
C LEU A 16 1.80 7.28 -12.03
N ILE A 17 0.88 6.32 -12.14
CA ILE A 17 1.07 5.08 -12.89
C ILE A 17 1.37 5.40 -14.35
N ASP A 18 0.53 6.21 -14.99
CA ASP A 18 0.68 6.59 -16.41
C ASP A 18 1.95 7.45 -16.63
N LYS A 19 2.20 8.44 -15.77
CA LYS A 19 3.35 9.36 -15.86
C LYS A 19 4.70 8.64 -15.75
N LEU A 20 4.76 7.58 -14.95
CA LEU A 20 6.00 6.86 -14.63
C LEU A 20 6.13 5.53 -15.34
N ASP A 21 5.26 5.23 -16.29
CA ASP A 21 5.24 3.96 -17.05
C ASP A 21 5.26 2.74 -16.12
N ILE A 22 4.43 2.73 -15.07
CA ILE A 22 4.29 1.62 -14.15
C ILE A 22 3.20 0.68 -14.66
N SER A 23 3.41 -0.64 -14.59
CA SER A 23 2.35 -1.63 -14.80
C SER A 23 1.86 -2.19 -13.47
N VAL A 24 0.56 -2.50 -13.39
CA VAL A 24 -0.06 -3.01 -12.17
C VAL A 24 -0.71 -4.37 -12.43
N ILE A 25 -0.39 -5.35 -11.59
CA ILE A 25 -1.02 -6.67 -11.60
C ILE A 25 -2.05 -6.73 -10.46
N PRO A 26 -3.32 -7.02 -10.74
CA PRO A 26 -4.36 -7.00 -9.72
C PRO A 26 -4.28 -8.20 -8.78
N LEU A 27 -4.44 -7.95 -7.48
CA LEU A 27 -4.85 -8.98 -6.54
C LEU A 27 -6.35 -9.26 -6.71
N HIS A 28 -6.84 -10.30 -6.05
CA HIS A 28 -8.23 -10.70 -6.14
C HIS A 28 -9.00 -10.46 -4.84
N ILE A 29 -10.28 -10.17 -4.98
CA ILE A 29 -11.22 -9.92 -3.89
C ILE A 29 -12.38 -10.90 -4.04
N LEU A 30 -12.70 -11.62 -2.97
CA LEU A 30 -13.78 -12.59 -2.93
C LEU A 30 -14.93 -12.04 -2.08
N LEU A 31 -16.09 -11.90 -2.72
CA LEU A 31 -17.35 -11.52 -2.09
C LEU A 31 -18.29 -12.74 -2.10
N GLY A 32 -18.27 -13.52 -1.03
CA GLY A 32 -18.95 -14.81 -1.02
C GLY A 32 -18.28 -15.81 -1.98
N ASN A 33 -18.98 -16.16 -3.06
CA ASN A 33 -18.48 -17.07 -4.11
C ASN A 33 -18.00 -16.32 -5.36
N ASP A 34 -18.18 -15.02 -5.41
CA ASP A 34 -17.81 -14.20 -6.57
C ASP A 34 -16.40 -13.64 -6.38
N GLU A 35 -15.60 -13.69 -7.45
CA GLU A 35 -14.22 -13.21 -7.49
C GLU A 35 -14.10 -12.01 -8.41
N TYR A 36 -13.34 -11.00 -7.94
CA TYR A 36 -13.13 -9.72 -8.61
C TYR A 36 -11.66 -9.35 -8.61
N ARG A 37 -11.20 -8.68 -9.67
CA ARG A 37 -9.85 -8.11 -9.76
C ARG A 37 -9.83 -6.71 -9.17
N ASP A 38 -8.91 -6.49 -8.25
CA ASP A 38 -8.75 -5.21 -7.53
C ASP A 38 -8.43 -4.06 -8.50
N GLY A 39 -9.23 -2.99 -8.38
CA GLY A 39 -9.08 -1.79 -9.22
C GLY A 39 -9.58 -1.94 -10.66
N ILE A 40 -10.10 -3.11 -11.06
CA ILE A 40 -10.63 -3.40 -12.40
C ILE A 40 -12.13 -3.67 -12.34
N ASP A 41 -12.55 -4.69 -11.62
CA ASP A 41 -13.92 -5.19 -11.66
C ASP A 41 -14.78 -4.65 -10.52
N ILE A 42 -14.18 -4.12 -9.48
CA ILE A 42 -14.87 -3.69 -8.26
C ILE A 42 -14.24 -2.43 -7.65
N THR A 43 -15.07 -1.65 -6.95
CA THR A 43 -14.65 -0.47 -6.19
C THR A 43 -14.72 -0.71 -4.69
N PRO A 44 -13.93 -0.01 -3.86
CA PRO A 44 -14.02 -0.09 -2.40
C PRO A 44 -15.43 0.18 -1.85
N ASP A 45 -16.19 1.09 -2.45
CA ASP A 45 -17.53 1.42 -1.99
C ASP A 45 -18.49 0.23 -2.16
N LYS A 46 -18.44 -0.49 -3.29
CA LYS A 46 -19.21 -1.71 -3.49
C LYS A 46 -18.81 -2.84 -2.53
N ILE A 47 -17.53 -2.90 -2.16
CA ILE A 47 -17.04 -3.86 -1.16
C ILE A 47 -17.67 -3.57 0.20
N TYR A 48 -17.76 -2.30 0.59
CA TYR A 48 -18.39 -1.92 1.86
C TYR A 48 -19.90 -2.15 1.86
N GLU A 49 -20.60 -1.80 0.78
CA GLU A 49 -22.02 -2.12 0.59
C GLU A 49 -22.30 -3.61 0.79
N TRP A 50 -21.54 -4.46 0.08
CA TRP A 50 -21.65 -5.91 0.22
C TRP A 50 -21.36 -6.40 1.65
N ALA A 51 -20.32 -5.87 2.30
CA ALA A 51 -19.95 -6.24 3.65
C ALA A 51 -21.04 -5.87 4.68
N ASP A 52 -21.68 -4.72 4.48
CA ASP A 52 -22.78 -4.24 5.33
C ASP A 52 -24.05 -5.06 5.13
N GLU A 53 -24.40 -5.43 3.91
CA GLU A 53 -25.54 -6.28 3.60
C GLU A 53 -25.37 -7.70 4.16
N ASN A 54 -24.20 -8.28 3.98
CA ASN A 54 -23.92 -9.68 4.35
C ASN A 54 -23.40 -9.85 5.78
N LYS A 55 -23.18 -8.75 6.53
CA LYS A 55 -22.65 -8.74 7.90
C LYS A 55 -21.33 -9.52 8.05
N THR A 56 -20.53 -9.51 7.02
CA THR A 56 -19.22 -10.19 6.95
C THR A 56 -18.21 -9.30 6.26
N THR A 57 -16.94 -9.70 6.29
CA THR A 57 -15.86 -8.98 5.57
C THR A 57 -15.44 -9.78 4.34
N PRO A 58 -15.03 -9.10 3.26
CA PRO A 58 -14.48 -9.75 2.07
C PRO A 58 -13.22 -10.57 2.41
N LYS A 59 -12.87 -11.48 1.53
CA LYS A 59 -11.57 -12.16 1.55
C LYS A 59 -10.73 -11.69 0.37
N THR A 60 -9.43 -11.87 0.44
CA THR A 60 -8.51 -11.50 -0.64
C THR A 60 -7.57 -12.65 -0.93
N SER A 61 -7.10 -12.75 -2.17
CA SER A 61 -6.05 -13.67 -2.60
C SER A 61 -4.93 -12.91 -3.33
N ALA A 62 -3.78 -13.56 -3.46
CA ALA A 62 -2.64 -13.04 -4.22
C ALA A 62 -3.00 -12.85 -5.70
N VAL A 63 -2.10 -12.25 -6.45
CA VAL A 63 -2.19 -12.16 -7.91
C VAL A 63 -2.28 -13.53 -8.56
N SER A 64 -2.89 -13.62 -9.74
CA SER A 64 -2.91 -14.82 -10.58
C SER A 64 -1.51 -15.10 -11.12
N ILE A 65 -1.10 -16.37 -11.12
CA ILE A 65 0.17 -16.79 -11.74
C ILE A 65 0.14 -16.60 -13.26
N ASP A 66 -1.00 -16.90 -13.89
CA ASP A 66 -1.17 -16.79 -15.34
C ASP A 66 -1.10 -15.31 -15.78
N ASP A 67 -1.82 -14.41 -15.10
CA ASP A 67 -1.76 -12.96 -15.37
C ASP A 67 -0.34 -12.41 -15.17
N THR A 68 0.37 -12.93 -14.17
CA THR A 68 1.76 -12.53 -13.89
C THR A 68 2.70 -12.99 -15.00
N ILE A 69 2.60 -14.25 -15.44
CA ILE A 69 3.40 -14.79 -16.55
C ILE A 69 3.13 -14.01 -17.82
N GLU A 70 1.88 -13.74 -18.16
CA GLU A 70 1.50 -12.96 -19.35
C GLU A 70 2.12 -11.56 -19.31
N MET A 71 1.99 -10.84 -18.20
CA MET A 71 2.55 -9.49 -18.04
C MET A 71 4.08 -9.51 -18.15
N PHE A 72 4.75 -10.42 -17.47
CA PHE A 72 6.21 -10.51 -17.50
C PHE A 72 6.71 -10.86 -18.88
N LYS A 73 6.08 -11.83 -19.55
CA LYS A 73 6.42 -12.23 -20.91
C LYS A 73 6.30 -11.08 -21.89
N CYS A 74 5.21 -10.32 -21.87
CA CYS A 74 5.04 -9.15 -22.72
C CYS A 74 6.19 -8.14 -22.55
N VAL A 75 6.63 -7.87 -21.31
CA VAL A 75 7.74 -6.93 -21.05
C VAL A 75 9.08 -7.48 -21.52
N LEU A 76 9.34 -8.79 -21.31
CA LEU A 76 10.57 -9.42 -21.76
C LEU A 76 10.69 -9.46 -23.30
N GLU A 77 9.56 -9.62 -24.01
CA GLU A 77 9.51 -9.54 -25.49
C GLU A 77 9.83 -8.14 -26.03
N GLU A 78 9.65 -7.09 -25.21
CA GLU A 78 10.11 -5.72 -25.50
C GLU A 78 11.62 -5.49 -25.22
N ASP A 79 12.35 -6.54 -24.86
CA ASP A 79 13.75 -6.50 -24.41
C ASP A 79 13.98 -5.55 -23.23
N ARG A 80 13.08 -5.60 -22.25
CA ARG A 80 13.16 -4.84 -21.00
C ARG A 80 13.33 -5.80 -19.82
N ASP A 81 14.20 -5.44 -18.88
CA ASP A 81 14.27 -6.12 -17.58
C ASP A 81 13.16 -5.60 -16.65
N ILE A 82 12.83 -6.36 -15.63
CA ILE A 82 11.70 -6.10 -14.74
C ILE A 82 12.19 -5.90 -13.30
N VAL A 83 11.65 -4.88 -12.62
CA VAL A 83 11.67 -4.79 -11.15
C VAL A 83 10.21 -4.82 -10.68
N ALA A 84 9.82 -5.92 -10.02
CA ALA A 84 8.46 -6.20 -9.61
C ALA A 84 8.29 -6.07 -8.09
N PHE A 85 7.35 -5.23 -7.67
CA PHE A 85 7.06 -4.94 -6.26
C PHE A 85 5.80 -5.65 -5.80
N ALA A 86 5.92 -6.37 -4.69
CA ALA A 86 4.80 -7.01 -4.03
C ALA A 86 4.56 -6.44 -2.64
N ILE A 87 3.30 -6.50 -2.20
CA ILE A 87 2.95 -6.33 -0.78
C ILE A 87 3.78 -7.30 0.08
N SER A 88 4.04 -6.90 1.33
CA SER A 88 4.80 -7.70 2.28
C SER A 88 4.45 -9.19 2.27
N GLU A 89 5.46 -10.05 2.28
CA GLU A 89 5.32 -11.51 2.39
C GLU A 89 4.64 -11.95 3.70
N ASP A 90 4.73 -11.16 4.76
CA ASP A 90 4.00 -11.39 5.99
C ASP A 90 2.47 -11.16 5.86
N MET A 91 2.03 -10.55 4.74
CA MET A 91 0.62 -10.21 4.49
C MET A 91 0.01 -10.99 3.32
N SER A 92 0.81 -11.36 2.32
CA SER A 92 0.35 -12.03 1.08
C SER A 92 1.45 -12.90 0.49
N THR A 93 1.07 -13.87 -0.32
CA THR A 93 2.00 -14.72 -1.09
C THR A 93 2.37 -14.14 -2.46
N THR A 94 2.01 -12.91 -2.77
CA THR A 94 2.21 -12.28 -4.09
C THR A 94 3.67 -12.29 -4.53
N ALA A 95 4.63 -11.95 -3.66
CA ALA A 95 6.05 -12.00 -4.00
C ALA A 95 6.51 -13.40 -4.42
N ASN A 96 5.97 -14.44 -3.76
CA ASN A 96 6.27 -15.81 -4.14
C ASN A 96 5.67 -16.17 -5.51
N VAL A 97 4.47 -15.69 -5.83
CA VAL A 97 3.87 -15.86 -7.17
C VAL A 97 4.74 -15.18 -8.24
N PHE A 98 5.25 -13.97 -8.00
CA PHE A 98 6.16 -13.28 -8.91
C PHE A 98 7.45 -14.08 -9.15
N ARG A 99 8.05 -14.65 -8.10
CA ARG A 99 9.25 -15.50 -8.24
C ARG A 99 8.96 -16.79 -8.99
N LEU A 100 7.78 -17.39 -8.78
CA LEU A 100 7.37 -18.58 -9.55
C LEU A 100 7.20 -18.26 -11.02
N ALA A 101 6.59 -17.13 -11.36
CA ALA A 101 6.45 -16.66 -12.74
C ALA A 101 7.81 -16.42 -13.42
N ALA A 102 8.76 -15.80 -12.69
CA ALA A 102 10.12 -15.58 -13.19
C ALA A 102 10.84 -16.89 -13.52
N ARG A 103 10.68 -17.93 -12.67
CA ARG A 103 11.23 -19.27 -12.91
C ARG A 103 10.58 -19.98 -14.09
N GLU A 104 9.25 -19.91 -14.20
CA GLU A 104 8.52 -20.51 -15.32
C GLU A 104 8.96 -19.91 -16.67
N LEU A 105 9.32 -18.64 -16.67
CA LEU A 105 9.85 -17.94 -17.85
C LEU A 105 11.37 -18.11 -18.04
N GLU A 106 12.03 -18.84 -17.14
CA GLU A 106 13.51 -18.98 -17.15
C GLU A 106 14.25 -17.63 -17.23
N ALA A 107 13.73 -16.60 -16.54
CA ALA A 107 14.17 -15.20 -16.65
C ALA A 107 14.51 -14.58 -15.27
N GLU A 108 14.96 -15.39 -14.30
CA GLU A 108 15.27 -14.95 -12.94
C GLU A 108 16.45 -13.93 -12.89
N ASP A 109 17.29 -13.91 -13.91
CA ASP A 109 18.38 -12.94 -14.08
C ASP A 109 17.91 -11.60 -14.64
N ARG A 110 16.70 -11.54 -15.21
CA ARG A 110 16.07 -10.34 -15.80
C ARG A 110 14.88 -9.81 -15.00
N ILE A 111 14.37 -10.58 -14.04
CA ILE A 111 13.20 -10.24 -13.22
C ILE A 111 13.61 -10.18 -11.75
N HIS A 112 13.69 -8.97 -11.22
CA HIS A 112 14.02 -8.67 -9.83
C HIS A 112 12.76 -8.49 -9.01
N VAL A 113 12.46 -9.42 -8.10
CA VAL A 113 11.25 -9.39 -7.27
C VAL A 113 11.57 -8.81 -5.90
N ILE A 114 10.89 -7.73 -5.55
CA ILE A 114 11.06 -7.02 -4.29
C ILE A 114 9.85 -7.28 -3.38
N ASP A 115 10.11 -7.95 -2.25
CA ASP A 115 9.24 -7.84 -1.09
C ASP A 115 9.37 -6.43 -0.52
N SER A 116 8.29 -5.66 -0.60
CA SER A 116 8.31 -4.28 -0.12
C SER A 116 8.41 -4.15 1.40
N GLU A 117 8.15 -5.22 2.15
CA GLU A 117 7.92 -5.19 3.61
C GLU A 117 6.89 -4.09 4.02
N ASN A 118 6.01 -3.75 3.12
CA ASN A 118 5.04 -2.67 3.26
C ASN A 118 3.69 -3.02 2.68
N LEU A 119 2.76 -2.08 2.77
CA LEU A 119 1.43 -2.07 2.17
C LEU A 119 1.11 -0.68 1.62
N SER A 120 0.09 -0.60 0.77
CA SER A 120 -0.47 0.66 0.29
C SER A 120 0.60 1.59 -0.31
N THR A 121 0.48 2.88 -0.15
CA THR A 121 1.48 3.84 -0.65
C THR A 121 2.85 3.75 0.04
N GLY A 122 3.02 2.88 1.04
CA GLY A 122 4.35 2.46 1.49
C GLY A 122 5.09 1.69 0.39
N ILE A 123 4.39 0.79 -0.33
CA ILE A 123 4.89 0.19 -1.57
C ILE A 123 5.02 1.28 -2.64
N GLY A 124 3.99 2.14 -2.75
CA GLY A 124 3.96 3.23 -3.72
C GLY A 124 5.20 4.12 -3.67
N HIS A 125 5.72 4.43 -2.49
CA HIS A 125 6.98 5.17 -2.34
C HIS A 125 8.16 4.45 -3.02
N LEU A 126 8.33 3.15 -2.78
CA LEU A 126 9.41 2.36 -3.36
C LEU A 126 9.27 2.23 -4.88
N VAL A 127 8.05 2.03 -5.35
CA VAL A 127 7.72 1.93 -6.78
C VAL A 127 8.05 3.23 -7.51
N VAL A 128 7.68 4.39 -6.95
CA VAL A 128 7.99 5.70 -7.54
C VAL A 128 9.50 5.96 -7.56
N GLU A 129 10.23 5.63 -6.49
CA GLU A 129 11.69 5.75 -6.48
C GLU A 129 12.34 4.87 -7.56
N ALA A 130 11.91 3.61 -7.67
CA ALA A 130 12.40 2.70 -8.71
C ALA A 130 12.11 3.21 -10.13
N ALA A 131 10.92 3.74 -10.36
CA ALA A 131 10.54 4.31 -11.66
C ALA A 131 11.38 5.53 -12.02
N VAL A 132 11.69 6.39 -11.06
CA VAL A 132 12.61 7.54 -11.25
C VAL A 132 14.03 7.05 -11.59
N MET A 133 14.51 6.00 -10.91
CA MET A 133 15.82 5.39 -11.20
C MET A 133 15.86 4.76 -12.59
N ALA A 134 14.82 4.01 -12.97
CA ALA A 134 14.67 3.41 -14.30
C ALA A 134 14.66 4.47 -15.40
N GLY A 135 13.94 5.58 -15.19
CA GLY A 135 13.93 6.74 -16.10
C GLY A 135 15.29 7.43 -16.27
N LYS A 136 16.21 7.27 -15.30
CA LYS A 136 17.60 7.72 -15.37
C LYS A 136 18.54 6.69 -16.01
N GLY A 137 18.04 5.55 -16.48
CA GLY A 137 18.80 4.50 -17.15
C GLY A 137 19.56 3.56 -16.19
N MET A 138 19.19 3.51 -14.92
CA MET A 138 19.79 2.57 -13.95
C MET A 138 19.40 1.12 -14.30
N SER A 139 20.32 0.17 -14.09
CA SER A 139 20.05 -1.26 -14.29
C SER A 139 19.07 -1.82 -13.26
N ALA A 140 18.39 -2.91 -13.59
CA ALA A 140 17.43 -3.56 -12.66
C ALA A 140 18.10 -4.01 -11.36
N ALA A 141 19.33 -4.56 -11.44
CA ALA A 141 20.10 -4.96 -10.27
C ALA A 141 20.51 -3.76 -9.37
N ASP A 142 20.90 -2.63 -9.97
CA ASP A 142 21.20 -1.43 -9.19
C ASP A 142 19.96 -0.82 -8.57
N ILE A 143 18.82 -0.83 -9.28
CA ILE A 143 17.54 -0.39 -8.73
C ILE A 143 17.16 -1.24 -7.53
N GLU A 144 17.20 -2.59 -7.67
CA GLU A 144 16.92 -3.50 -6.55
C GLU A 144 17.79 -3.18 -5.33
N LYS A 145 19.10 -3.06 -5.52
CA LYS A 145 20.03 -2.74 -4.44
C LYS A 145 19.63 -1.44 -3.72
N ASN A 146 19.43 -0.36 -4.47
CA ASN A 146 19.08 0.95 -3.89
C ASN A 146 17.72 0.91 -3.17
N ILE A 147 16.75 0.18 -3.72
CA ILE A 147 15.42 0.05 -3.10
C ILE A 147 15.51 -0.78 -1.80
N LEU A 148 16.29 -1.84 -1.76
CA LEU A 148 16.49 -2.62 -0.54
C LEU A 148 17.17 -1.80 0.58
N GLU A 149 18.06 -0.89 0.24
CA GLU A 149 18.67 0.06 1.19
C GLU A 149 17.66 1.12 1.65
N LEU A 150 16.73 1.55 0.78
CA LEU A 150 15.70 2.55 1.07
C LEU A 150 14.53 1.98 1.87
N ARG A 151 14.15 0.73 1.64
CA ARG A 151 12.98 0.05 2.18
C ARG A 151 12.82 0.22 3.71
N PRO A 152 13.85 0.06 4.56
CA PRO A 152 13.72 0.22 6.00
C PRO A 152 13.38 1.66 6.45
N ARG A 153 13.50 2.64 5.55
CA ARG A 153 13.20 4.05 5.83
C ARG A 153 11.75 4.43 5.53
N VAL A 154 10.98 3.55 4.89
CA VAL A 154 9.54 3.80 4.66
C VAL A 154 8.80 3.77 5.99
N ARG A 155 7.95 4.76 6.21
CA ARG A 155 7.07 4.89 7.38
C ARG A 155 5.64 4.79 6.92
N ALA A 156 5.07 3.58 7.05
CA ALA A 156 3.66 3.33 6.82
C ALA A 156 2.94 3.25 8.18
N ARG A 157 2.19 4.28 8.48
CA ARG A 157 1.38 4.39 9.70
C ARG A 157 -0.01 4.87 9.33
N PHE A 158 -1.03 4.34 9.99
CA PHE A 158 -2.42 4.73 9.72
C PHE A 158 -3.30 4.53 10.96
N VAL A 159 -4.41 5.24 11.03
CA VAL A 159 -5.44 5.07 12.04
C VAL A 159 -6.69 4.49 11.40
N VAL A 160 -7.37 3.61 12.12
CA VAL A 160 -8.58 2.93 11.65
C VAL A 160 -9.80 3.41 12.44
N ASP A 161 -10.93 3.53 11.76
CA ASP A 161 -12.20 3.85 12.43
C ASP A 161 -12.75 2.62 13.16
N THR A 162 -12.64 1.45 12.57
CA THR A 162 -13.08 0.18 13.15
C THR A 162 -11.99 -0.88 13.10
N LEU A 163 -11.91 -1.69 14.17
CA LEU A 163 -11.00 -2.84 14.23
C LEU A 163 -11.55 -4.09 13.55
N THR A 164 -12.81 -4.08 13.16
CA THR A 164 -13.53 -5.26 12.66
C THR A 164 -12.84 -5.89 11.44
N TYR A 165 -12.49 -5.06 10.47
CA TYR A 165 -11.87 -5.52 9.23
C TYR A 165 -10.47 -6.07 9.46
N LEU A 166 -9.60 -5.35 10.17
CA LEU A 166 -8.25 -5.82 10.49
C LEU A 166 -8.24 -7.09 11.34
N HIS A 167 -9.15 -7.18 12.33
CA HIS A 167 -9.26 -8.36 13.18
C HIS A 167 -9.69 -9.59 12.36
N ARG A 168 -10.73 -9.47 11.54
CA ARG A 168 -11.23 -10.56 10.69
C ARG A 168 -10.26 -10.89 9.56
N GLY A 169 -9.54 -9.90 9.05
CA GLY A 169 -8.51 -10.08 8.03
C GLY A 169 -7.30 -10.88 8.51
N GLY A 170 -7.02 -10.90 9.81
CA GLY A 170 -5.96 -11.70 10.42
C GLY A 170 -4.52 -11.29 10.07
N ARG A 171 -4.29 -10.14 9.43
CA ARG A 171 -2.96 -9.64 9.01
C ARG A 171 -2.31 -8.69 10.03
N CYS A 172 -3.01 -8.36 11.11
CA CYS A 172 -2.46 -7.56 12.19
C CYS A 172 -2.47 -8.35 13.50
N SER A 173 -1.31 -8.80 13.94
CA SER A 173 -1.16 -9.50 15.22
C SER A 173 -1.41 -8.55 16.39
N GLY A 174 -1.91 -9.07 17.51
CA GLY A 174 -2.14 -8.29 18.73
C GLY A 174 -3.47 -7.53 18.78
N LEU A 175 -4.28 -7.49 17.71
CA LEU A 175 -5.60 -6.85 17.73
C LEU A 175 -6.66 -7.64 18.47
N ALA A 176 -6.51 -8.97 18.60
CA ALA A 176 -7.48 -9.82 19.29
C ALA A 176 -7.74 -9.37 20.73
N ALA A 177 -6.70 -8.91 21.43
CA ALA A 177 -6.81 -8.38 22.78
C ALA A 177 -7.51 -7.00 22.85
N MET A 178 -7.64 -6.31 21.73
CA MET A 178 -8.23 -4.97 21.64
C MET A 178 -9.66 -4.98 21.10
N ALA A 179 -10.06 -6.03 20.38
CA ALA A 179 -11.37 -6.13 19.73
C ALA A 179 -12.54 -6.32 20.71
N GLY A 180 -12.26 -6.62 21.97
CA GLY A 180 -13.25 -7.06 22.97
C GLY A 180 -13.85 -5.98 23.87
N GLY A 181 -13.59 -4.67 23.70
CA GLY A 181 -14.09 -3.94 24.82
C GLY A 181 -14.12 -2.43 24.93
N VAL A 182 -13.63 -1.62 24.03
CA VAL A 182 -13.70 -0.17 24.22
C VAL A 182 -14.29 0.55 23.00
N LEU A 183 -15.49 1.06 23.18
CA LEU A 183 -16.16 1.93 22.20
C LEU A 183 -15.29 3.14 21.87
N LYS A 184 -15.12 3.45 20.57
CA LYS A 184 -14.36 4.61 20.07
C LYS A 184 -12.86 4.60 20.40
N LEU A 185 -12.24 3.42 20.39
CA LEU A 185 -10.80 3.29 20.45
C LEU A 185 -10.22 3.13 19.03
N HIS A 186 -9.37 4.04 18.63
CA HIS A 186 -8.73 4.08 17.32
C HIS A 186 -7.21 3.89 17.47
N PRO A 187 -6.67 2.67 17.28
CA PRO A 187 -5.25 2.47 17.33
C PRO A 187 -4.58 3.00 16.07
N ARG A 188 -3.39 3.57 16.22
CA ARG A 188 -2.45 3.71 15.14
C ARG A 188 -1.88 2.32 14.82
N ILE A 189 -1.94 1.93 13.59
CA ILE A 189 -1.26 0.73 13.07
C ILE A 189 0.05 1.17 12.43
N GLU A 190 1.09 0.43 12.71
CA GLU A 190 2.44 0.68 12.19
C GLU A 190 2.94 -0.56 11.45
N VAL A 191 3.52 -0.35 10.28
CA VAL A 191 4.19 -1.41 9.54
C VAL A 191 5.67 -1.37 9.90
N ASN A 192 6.16 -2.45 10.48
CA ASN A 192 7.56 -2.60 10.85
C ASN A 192 8.05 -3.98 10.42
N ASN A 193 9.11 -4.02 9.62
CA ASN A 193 9.70 -5.26 9.08
C ASN A 193 8.62 -6.19 8.48
N GLY A 194 7.80 -5.63 7.61
CA GLY A 194 6.76 -6.36 6.89
C GLY A 194 5.47 -6.65 7.68
N LYS A 195 5.41 -6.38 8.98
CA LYS A 195 4.28 -6.74 9.85
C LYS A 195 3.50 -5.54 10.33
N MET A 196 2.17 -5.67 10.38
CA MET A 196 1.30 -4.69 11.01
C MET A 196 1.24 -4.92 12.52
N ASN A 197 1.50 -3.87 13.29
CA ASN A 197 1.45 -3.88 14.74
C ASN A 197 0.63 -2.70 15.27
N PRO A 198 -0.21 -2.90 16.32
CA PRO A 198 -0.89 -1.81 16.96
C PRO A 198 0.09 -0.99 17.81
N GLY A 199 0.08 0.32 17.59
CA GLY A 199 0.87 1.31 18.34
C GLY A 199 0.03 2.15 19.31
N LYS A 200 0.23 3.48 19.26
CA LYS A 200 -0.51 4.44 20.09
C LYS A 200 -2.01 4.36 19.86
N LYS A 201 -2.77 4.55 20.91
CA LYS A 201 -4.24 4.48 20.91
C LYS A 201 -4.84 5.88 21.09
N TYR A 202 -5.79 6.22 20.24
CA TYR A 202 -6.54 7.46 20.31
C TYR A 202 -7.98 7.19 20.69
N ARG A 203 -8.67 8.21 21.23
CA ARG A 203 -10.08 8.13 21.62
C ARG A 203 -10.82 9.36 21.13
N GLY A 204 -12.05 9.19 20.69
CA GLY A 204 -12.91 10.29 20.32
C GLY A 204 -13.51 10.16 18.93
N ARG A 205 -13.85 11.30 18.33
CA ARG A 205 -14.37 11.35 16.95
C ARG A 205 -13.20 11.22 15.97
N MET A 206 -13.40 10.50 14.88
CA MET A 206 -12.37 10.21 13.89
C MET A 206 -11.65 11.47 13.37
N LYS A 207 -12.38 12.57 13.14
CA LYS A 207 -11.80 13.86 12.77
C LYS A 207 -10.68 14.31 13.72
N ASN A 208 -10.91 14.28 15.04
CA ASN A 208 -9.91 14.69 16.02
C ASN A 208 -8.78 13.67 16.11
N VAL A 209 -9.12 12.38 16.06
CA VAL A 209 -8.15 11.28 16.10
C VAL A 209 -7.13 11.39 14.96
N VAL A 210 -7.60 11.65 13.74
CA VAL A 210 -6.72 11.78 12.57
C VAL A 210 -5.77 12.96 12.73
N LEU A 211 -6.25 14.11 13.20
CA LEU A 211 -5.39 15.28 13.42
C LEU A 211 -4.36 15.05 14.54
N ASP A 212 -4.77 14.45 15.64
CA ASP A 212 -3.85 14.13 16.75
C ASP A 212 -2.80 13.12 16.29
N TYR A 213 -3.19 12.13 15.49
CA TYR A 213 -2.29 11.15 14.89
C TYR A 213 -1.23 11.81 13.99
N VAL A 214 -1.63 12.74 13.12
CA VAL A 214 -0.69 13.43 12.23
C VAL A 214 0.25 14.33 13.02
N LYS A 215 -0.25 15.08 14.00
CA LYS A 215 0.55 15.91 14.89
C LYS A 215 1.58 15.12 15.69
N ASP A 216 1.23 13.92 16.13
CA ASP A 216 2.16 13.03 16.83
C ASP A 216 3.35 12.58 15.96
N MET A 217 3.26 12.72 14.65
CA MET A 217 4.34 12.39 13.73
C MET A 217 5.13 13.63 13.27
N GLU A 218 4.81 14.82 13.77
CA GLU A 218 5.40 16.08 13.27
C GLU A 218 6.93 16.08 13.26
N GLU A 219 7.57 15.59 14.32
CA GLU A 219 9.02 15.51 14.41
C GLU A 219 9.63 14.54 13.36
N ASP A 220 8.95 13.42 13.08
CA ASP A 220 9.36 12.50 12.03
C ASP A 220 9.13 13.10 10.64
N LEU A 221 7.99 13.78 10.44
CA LEU A 221 7.63 14.44 9.19
C LEU A 221 8.60 15.58 8.84
N LYS A 222 9.03 16.37 9.81
CA LYS A 222 10.03 17.43 9.62
C LYS A 222 11.40 16.91 9.17
N LYS A 223 11.70 15.66 9.49
CA LYS A 223 12.96 14.98 9.11
C LYS A 223 12.78 14.04 7.92
N ALA A 224 11.62 14.02 7.29
CA ALA A 224 11.34 13.13 6.16
C ALA A 224 12.11 13.55 4.90
N LYS A 225 12.25 12.60 3.95
CA LYS A 225 12.68 12.88 2.58
C LYS A 225 11.67 13.84 1.95
N LYS A 226 12.14 14.94 1.36
CA LYS A 226 11.29 16.07 0.97
C LYS A 226 10.43 15.83 -0.27
N ASP A 227 10.80 14.91 -1.15
CA ASP A 227 10.22 14.77 -2.48
C ASP A 227 8.69 14.62 -2.44
N ARG A 228 8.17 13.77 -1.54
CA ARG A 228 6.72 13.50 -1.46
C ARG A 228 6.26 12.90 -0.14
N VAL A 229 4.97 13.10 0.12
CA VAL A 229 4.21 12.41 1.16
C VAL A 229 2.88 11.95 0.57
N PHE A 230 2.38 10.78 1.01
CA PHE A 230 1.06 10.30 0.64
C PHE A 230 0.09 10.43 1.81
N ILE A 231 -1.10 10.95 1.52
CA ILE A 231 -2.29 10.84 2.35
C ILE A 231 -3.14 9.77 1.69
N THR A 232 -3.18 8.57 2.26
CA THR A 232 -3.97 7.45 1.72
C THR A 232 -5.15 7.18 2.63
N HIS A 233 -6.36 7.12 2.06
CA HIS A 233 -7.57 6.89 2.85
C HIS A 233 -8.53 5.90 2.20
N SER A 234 -9.30 5.18 3.01
CA SER A 234 -10.29 4.19 2.58
C SER A 234 -11.73 4.73 2.60
N GLY A 235 -11.91 6.02 2.24
CA GLY A 235 -13.21 6.69 2.25
C GLY A 235 -13.45 7.52 3.48
N CYS A 236 -12.50 8.38 3.83
CA CYS A 236 -12.70 9.42 4.84
C CYS A 236 -13.51 10.60 4.26
N ASP A 237 -14.18 11.31 5.16
CA ASP A 237 -14.83 12.58 4.81
C ASP A 237 -13.79 13.55 4.23
N LYS A 238 -14.18 14.23 3.15
CA LYS A 238 -13.27 15.16 2.46
C LYS A 238 -12.71 16.23 3.39
N GLU A 239 -13.51 16.72 4.32
CA GLU A 239 -13.10 17.73 5.30
C GLU A 239 -11.90 17.24 6.14
N ILE A 240 -11.90 15.97 6.54
CA ILE A 240 -10.79 15.37 7.32
C ILE A 240 -9.53 15.31 6.48
N VAL A 241 -9.65 14.85 5.23
CA VAL A 241 -8.52 14.75 4.31
C VAL A 241 -7.93 16.12 4.00
N ASP A 242 -8.79 17.12 3.74
CA ASP A 242 -8.38 18.50 3.48
C ASP A 242 -7.65 19.11 4.69
N GLU A 243 -8.10 18.85 5.92
CA GLU A 243 -7.42 19.31 7.14
C GLU A 243 -6.02 18.71 7.27
N VAL A 244 -5.85 17.41 7.03
CA VAL A 244 -4.53 16.75 7.01
C VAL A 244 -3.64 17.36 5.94
N LYS A 245 -4.17 17.54 4.74
CA LYS A 245 -3.44 18.13 3.61
C LYS A 245 -2.97 19.56 3.92
N ASN A 246 -3.84 20.35 4.54
CA ASN A 246 -3.51 21.70 4.96
C ASN A 246 -2.44 21.72 6.07
N TYR A 247 -2.52 20.79 7.02
CA TYR A 247 -1.50 20.65 8.05
C TYR A 247 -0.13 20.31 7.45
N LEU A 248 -0.07 19.33 6.55
CA LEU A 248 1.17 18.95 5.86
C LEU A 248 1.75 20.10 5.02
N LYS A 249 0.89 20.91 4.36
CA LYS A 249 1.32 22.13 3.66
C LYS A 249 1.92 23.16 4.60
N GLN A 250 1.34 23.34 5.80
CA GLN A 250 1.86 24.29 6.80
C GLN A 250 3.22 23.87 7.38
N LEU A 251 3.54 22.57 7.37
CA LEU A 251 4.87 22.11 7.76
C LEU A 251 5.97 22.52 6.77
N ASP A 252 5.60 22.82 5.52
CA ASP A 252 6.50 23.29 4.45
C ASP A 252 7.74 22.40 4.25
N VAL A 253 7.51 21.06 4.29
CA VAL A 253 8.58 20.06 4.17
C VAL A 253 8.58 19.40 2.81
N PHE A 254 7.40 19.11 2.25
CA PHE A 254 7.25 18.24 1.09
C PHE A 254 7.03 19.03 -0.20
N ASP A 255 7.78 18.67 -1.24
CA ASP A 255 7.60 19.21 -2.59
C ASP A 255 6.24 18.81 -3.17
N GLU A 256 5.81 17.55 -2.91
CA GLU A 256 4.55 16.99 -3.40
C GLU A 256 3.76 16.32 -2.27
N ILE A 257 2.47 16.64 -2.19
CA ILE A 257 1.51 16.02 -1.27
C ILE A 257 0.44 15.32 -2.09
N TYR A 258 0.53 14.00 -2.20
CA TYR A 258 -0.41 13.18 -2.94
C TYR A 258 -1.55 12.70 -2.03
N GLU A 259 -2.76 12.82 -2.52
CA GLU A 259 -3.96 12.20 -1.95
C GLU A 259 -4.31 10.98 -2.78
N THR A 260 -4.43 9.81 -2.12
CA THR A 260 -4.76 8.55 -2.79
C THR A 260 -5.90 7.84 -2.09
N ARG A 261 -6.71 7.12 -2.87
CA ARG A 261 -7.74 6.23 -2.37
C ARG A 261 -7.15 4.81 -2.27
N ALA A 262 -7.25 4.20 -1.09
CA ALA A 262 -6.89 2.80 -0.91
C ALA A 262 -7.74 1.91 -1.83
N GLY A 263 -7.10 1.00 -2.54
CA GLY A 263 -7.73 0.02 -3.42
C GLY A 263 -8.61 -0.98 -2.66
N GLY A 264 -9.26 -1.87 -3.38
CA GLY A 264 -10.21 -2.81 -2.81
C GLY A 264 -9.57 -3.80 -1.84
N VAL A 265 -8.36 -4.28 -2.12
CA VAL A 265 -7.64 -5.21 -1.23
C VAL A 265 -7.29 -4.54 0.09
N ILE A 266 -6.68 -3.37 0.06
CA ILE A 266 -6.35 -2.60 1.29
C ILE A 266 -7.63 -2.24 2.05
N SER A 267 -8.66 -1.77 1.35
CA SER A 267 -9.97 -1.45 1.92
C SER A 267 -10.65 -2.65 2.59
N SER A 268 -10.52 -3.84 2.01
CA SER A 268 -11.06 -5.10 2.55
C SER A 268 -10.48 -5.48 3.92
N HIS A 269 -9.24 -5.05 4.19
CA HIS A 269 -8.56 -5.33 5.46
C HIS A 269 -8.59 -4.16 6.44
N CYS A 270 -8.54 -2.92 5.96
CA CYS A 270 -8.49 -1.73 6.82
C CYS A 270 -9.90 -1.20 7.19
N GLY A 271 -10.90 -1.46 6.35
CA GLY A 271 -12.25 -0.96 6.54
C GLY A 271 -12.42 0.53 6.18
N PRO A 272 -13.68 1.01 6.15
CA PRO A 272 -13.97 2.41 5.85
C PRO A 272 -13.43 3.35 6.92
N GLY A 273 -13.16 4.61 6.54
CA GLY A 273 -12.72 5.66 7.46
C GLY A 273 -11.26 5.55 7.92
N THR A 274 -10.47 4.62 7.37
CA THR A 274 -9.04 4.53 7.62
C THR A 274 -8.29 5.65 6.91
N LEU A 275 -7.32 6.28 7.58
CA LEU A 275 -6.41 7.24 6.98
C LEU A 275 -4.98 7.03 7.45
N GLY A 276 -4.07 7.02 6.49
CA GLY A 276 -2.62 6.96 6.69
C GLY A 276 -1.90 8.17 6.10
N VAL A 277 -0.80 8.55 6.75
CA VAL A 277 0.20 9.45 6.19
C VAL A 277 1.49 8.67 6.08
N LEU A 278 1.94 8.45 4.84
CA LEU A 278 3.06 7.58 4.53
C LEU A 278 4.18 8.41 3.91
N PHE A 279 5.41 8.19 4.38
CA PHE A 279 6.57 8.95 3.95
C PHE A 279 7.86 8.13 4.06
N ILE A 280 8.93 8.61 3.47
CA ILE A 280 10.28 8.07 3.64
C ILE A 280 11.00 8.92 4.69
N ALA A 281 11.54 8.29 5.74
CA ALA A 281 12.36 8.99 6.73
C ALA A 281 13.62 9.57 6.07
N GLY A 282 14.05 10.73 6.50
CA GLY A 282 15.33 11.32 6.09
C GLY A 282 16.54 10.52 6.57
N GLU A 283 17.71 10.91 6.15
CA GLU A 283 18.98 10.33 6.59
C GLU A 283 19.34 10.70 8.02
#